data_b5b82d27418a2b285b08dce1ec2e74f4
#
_entry.id   b5b82d27418a2b285b08dce1ec2e74f4
#
_cell.length_a   1.000
_cell.length_b   1.000
_cell.length_c   1.000
_cell.angle_alpha   90.00
_cell.angle_beta   90.00
_cell.angle_gamma   90.00
#
_symmetry.space_group_name_H-M   'P 1'
#
loop_
_entity.id
_entity.type
_entity.pdbx_description
1 polymer ?
#
loop_
_entity_poly.entity_id
_entity_poly.type
_entity_poly.pdbx_seq_one_letter_code
_entity_poly.pdbx_strand_id
1 'polypeptide(L)'
;MTEKQETSAHLDAQLGVIGSLLLDADKCAGEVFLRTKEDQYTGEYKTLFAAAKRLYQEGRPIDPVTVRGIAGEEYTNLILQIMELTPT
;
A
#
# COMPACT_ATOMS: atom_id res chain seq x y z
N MET A 1 -26.24 1.64 -5.94
CA MET A 1 -25.71 0.99 -5.69
C MET A 1 -24.73 1.14 -5.95
N THR A 2 -24.63 1.24 -6.09
CA THR A 2 -23.81 1.24 -6.84
C THR A 2 -22.63 2.10 -6.49
N GLU A 3 -22.72 3.39 -6.23
CA GLU A 3 -21.60 4.22 -5.83
C GLU A 3 -20.92 3.70 -4.58
N LYS A 4 -21.71 3.35 -3.59
CA LYS A 4 -21.19 2.85 -2.33
C LYS A 4 -20.51 1.51 -2.51
N GLN A 5 -21.07 0.67 -3.34
CA GLN A 5 -20.52 -0.63 -3.63
C GLN A 5 -19.21 -0.52 -4.39
N GLU A 6 -19.14 0.38 -5.35
CA GLU A 6 -17.94 0.61 -6.14
C GLU A 6 -16.81 1.14 -5.27
N THR A 7 -17.14 2.05 -4.35
CA THR A 7 -16.16 2.61 -3.44
C THR A 7 -15.58 1.53 -2.55
N SER A 8 -16.42 0.66 -2.04
CA SER A 8 -15.98 -0.41 -1.16
C SER A 8 -15.05 -1.37 -1.89
N ALA A 9 -15.40 -1.76 -3.11
CA ALA A 9 -14.58 -2.66 -3.90
C ALA A 9 -13.24 -2.00 -4.24
N HIS A 10 -13.28 -0.71 -4.52
CA HIS A 10 -12.07 0.04 -4.83
C HIS A 10 -11.11 0.08 -3.64
N LEU A 11 -11.65 0.30 -2.44
CA LEU A 11 -10.84 0.33 -1.22
C LEU A 11 -10.28 -1.05 -0.91
N ASP A 12 -11.05 -2.10 -1.15
CA ASP A 12 -10.56 -3.47 -0.95
C ASP A 12 -9.39 -3.77 -1.87
N ALA A 13 -9.46 -3.30 -3.11
CA ALA A 13 -8.39 -3.49 -4.06
C ALA A 13 -7.12 -2.75 -3.62
N GLN A 14 -7.29 -1.52 -3.13
CA GLN A 14 -6.16 -0.75 -2.63
C GLN A 14 -5.52 -1.43 -1.42
N LEU A 15 -6.33 -1.90 -0.51
CA LEU A 15 -5.84 -2.60 0.68
C LEU A 15 -5.05 -3.84 0.29
N GLY A 16 -5.54 -4.60 -0.67
CA GLY A 16 -4.85 -5.80 -1.12
C GLY A 16 -3.48 -5.50 -1.71
N VAL A 17 -3.39 -4.45 -2.53
CA VAL A 17 -2.13 -4.08 -3.14
C VAL A 17 -1.14 -3.57 -2.10
N ILE A 18 -1.58 -2.68 -1.22
CA ILE A 18 -0.71 -2.13 -0.19
C ILE A 18 -0.25 -3.24 0.76
N GLY A 19 -1.16 -4.15 1.13
CA GLY A 19 -0.81 -5.28 1.97
C GLY A 19 0.27 -6.15 1.33
N SER A 20 0.13 -6.42 0.04
CA SER A 20 1.13 -7.21 -0.67
C SER A 20 2.48 -6.51 -0.71
N LEU A 21 2.47 -5.20 -0.88
CA LEU A 21 3.72 -4.43 -0.85
C LEU A 21 4.38 -4.49 0.52
N LEU A 22 3.59 -4.51 1.59
CA LEU A 22 4.14 -4.57 2.94
C LEU A 22 4.68 -5.95 3.29
N LEU A 23 4.04 -7.01 2.80
CA LEU A 23 4.36 -8.37 3.20
C LEU A 23 5.24 -9.11 2.20
N ASP A 24 5.21 -8.74 0.93
CA ASP A 24 5.84 -9.54 -0.11
C ASP A 24 6.34 -8.69 -1.27
N ALA A 25 6.99 -7.58 -0.93
CA ALA A 25 7.42 -6.60 -1.92
C ALA A 25 8.35 -7.22 -2.98
N ASP A 26 9.22 -8.13 -2.56
CA ASP A 26 10.19 -8.72 -3.49
C ASP A 26 9.51 -9.38 -4.68
N LYS A 27 8.31 -9.90 -4.48
CA LYS A 27 7.61 -10.59 -5.55
C LYS A 27 6.69 -9.70 -6.36
N CYS A 28 6.20 -8.60 -5.78
CA CYS A 28 5.14 -7.84 -6.43
C CYS A 28 5.47 -6.37 -6.71
N ALA A 29 6.50 -5.81 -6.08
CA ALA A 29 6.72 -4.37 -6.18
C ALA A 29 6.92 -3.89 -7.62
N GLY A 30 7.76 -4.58 -8.38
CA GLY A 30 8.01 -4.16 -9.75
C GLY A 30 6.76 -4.10 -10.59
N GLU A 31 5.92 -5.13 -10.46
CA GLU A 31 4.69 -5.19 -11.23
C GLU A 31 3.68 -4.14 -10.76
N VAL A 32 3.57 -3.96 -9.45
CA VAL A 32 2.65 -2.97 -8.90
C VAL A 32 2.99 -1.57 -9.40
N PHE A 33 4.25 -1.19 -9.32
CA PHE A 33 4.64 0.15 -9.73
C PHE A 33 4.63 0.34 -11.24
N LEU A 34 4.69 -0.75 -11.99
CA LEU A 34 4.54 -0.69 -13.43
C LEU A 34 3.09 -0.50 -13.84
N ARG A 35 2.16 -1.15 -13.14
CA ARG A 35 0.75 -1.20 -13.53
C ARG A 35 -0.12 -0.15 -12.88
N THR A 36 0.28 0.39 -11.72
CA THR A 36 -0.56 1.34 -11.00
C THR A 36 0.21 2.63 -10.74
N LYS A 37 -0.54 3.70 -10.54
CA LYS A 37 0.03 5.01 -10.27
C LYS A 37 -0.56 5.57 -8.99
N GLU A 38 0.14 6.53 -8.44
CA GLU A 38 -0.24 7.13 -7.16
C GLU A 38 -1.67 7.67 -7.16
N ASP A 39 -2.12 8.23 -8.28
CA ASP A 39 -3.45 8.83 -8.36
C ASP A 39 -4.58 7.80 -8.37
N GLN A 40 -4.25 6.51 -8.46
CA GLN A 40 -5.24 5.45 -8.36
C GLN A 40 -5.55 5.07 -6.91
N TYR A 41 -4.82 5.64 -5.97
CA TYR A 41 -5.01 5.38 -4.54
C TYR A 41 -5.57 6.63 -3.89
N THR A 42 -6.29 6.43 -2.77
CA THR A 42 -6.96 7.54 -2.09
C THR A 42 -6.58 7.59 -0.64
N GLY A 43 -6.62 8.80 -0.06
CA GLY A 43 -6.44 9.01 1.36
C GLY A 43 -5.13 8.44 1.88
N GLU A 44 -5.24 7.68 2.95
CA GLU A 44 -4.08 7.12 3.63
C GLU A 44 -3.37 6.07 2.78
N TYR A 45 -4.12 5.36 1.94
CA TYR A 45 -3.51 4.37 1.04
C TYR A 45 -2.59 5.05 0.03
N LYS A 46 -2.97 6.23 -0.42
CA LYS A 46 -2.13 6.99 -1.34
C LYS A 46 -0.80 7.34 -0.69
N THR A 47 -0.82 7.75 0.57
CA THR A 47 0.38 8.07 1.31
C THR A 47 1.29 6.85 1.45
N LEU A 48 0.70 5.70 1.79
CA LEU A 48 1.48 4.47 1.93
C LEU A 48 2.05 4.02 0.58
N PHE A 49 1.26 4.14 -0.49
CA PHE A 49 1.75 3.80 -1.82
C PHE A 49 2.94 4.68 -2.20
N ALA A 50 2.83 5.98 -1.96
CA ALA A 50 3.91 6.91 -2.29
C ALA A 50 5.18 6.59 -1.50
N ALA A 51 5.02 6.24 -0.22
CA ALA A 51 6.16 5.85 0.61
C ALA A 51 6.85 4.61 0.05
N ALA A 52 6.06 3.59 -0.31
CA ALA A 52 6.62 2.37 -0.86
C ALA A 52 7.30 2.62 -2.20
N LYS A 53 6.70 3.46 -3.03
CA LYS A 53 7.27 3.78 -4.33
C LYS A 53 8.61 4.50 -4.18
N ARG A 54 8.69 5.40 -3.20
CA ARG A 54 9.93 6.11 -2.93
C ARG A 54 11.04 5.15 -2.54
N LEU A 55 10.73 4.19 -1.66
CA LEU A 55 11.70 3.17 -1.26
C LEU A 55 12.16 2.36 -2.47
N TYR A 56 11.21 1.98 -3.32
CA TYR A 56 11.52 1.21 -4.50
C TYR A 56 12.48 1.97 -5.43
N GLN A 57 12.20 3.26 -5.64
CA GLN A 57 13.02 4.09 -6.51
C GLN A 57 14.42 4.30 -5.95
N GLU A 58 14.56 4.28 -4.63
CA GLU A 58 15.84 4.45 -3.97
C GLU A 58 16.60 3.13 -3.81
N GLY A 59 16.02 2.03 -4.26
CA GLY A 59 16.65 0.73 -4.13
C GLY A 59 16.68 0.21 -2.71
N ARG A 60 15.76 0.68 -1.87
CA ARG A 60 15.68 0.30 -0.46
C ARG A 60 14.59 -0.74 -0.25
N PRO A 61 14.75 -1.59 0.77
CA PRO A 61 13.71 -2.59 1.05
C PRO A 61 12.37 -1.94 1.40
N ILE A 62 11.29 -2.57 0.95
CA ILE A 62 9.93 -2.14 1.29
C ILE A 62 9.39 -3.14 2.31
N ASP A 63 9.12 -2.65 3.52
CA ASP A 63 8.54 -3.45 4.58
C ASP A 63 7.78 -2.52 5.52
N PRO A 64 7.05 -3.06 6.50
CA PRO A 64 6.26 -2.20 7.40
C PRO A 64 7.09 -1.15 8.13
N VAL A 65 8.31 -1.48 8.50
CA VAL A 65 9.16 -0.55 9.24
C VAL A 65 9.64 0.59 8.35
N THR A 66 10.12 0.27 7.15
CA THR A 66 10.63 1.29 6.24
C THR A 66 9.51 2.19 5.71
N VAL A 67 8.36 1.61 5.42
CA VAL A 67 7.20 2.40 4.96
C VAL A 67 6.75 3.35 6.06
N ARG A 68 6.67 2.85 7.30
CA ARG A 68 6.31 3.72 8.42
C ARG A 68 7.32 4.86 8.59
N GLY A 69 8.59 4.56 8.38
CA GLY A 69 9.64 5.57 8.51
C GLY A 69 9.47 6.73 7.55
N ILE A 70 8.92 6.48 6.37
CA ILE A 70 8.69 7.55 5.39
C ILE A 70 7.31 8.18 5.59
N ALA A 71 6.28 7.37 5.80
CA ALA A 71 4.90 7.85 5.91
C ALA A 71 4.64 8.59 7.22
N GLY A 72 5.28 8.15 8.31
CA GLY A 72 5.10 8.75 9.61
C GLY A 72 4.55 7.77 10.64
N GLU A 73 4.84 8.05 11.91
CA GLU A 73 4.44 7.15 12.99
C GLU A 73 2.92 7.07 13.14
N GLU A 74 2.21 8.09 12.71
CA GLU A 74 0.75 8.07 12.77
C GLU A 74 0.14 6.97 11.92
N TYR A 75 0.91 6.39 11.01
CA TYR A 75 0.43 5.30 10.17
C TYR A 75 0.67 3.92 10.76
N THR A 76 1.27 3.84 11.94
CA THR A 76 1.59 2.55 12.56
C THR A 76 0.37 1.65 12.69
N ASN A 77 -0.73 2.18 13.24
CA ASN A 77 -1.93 1.37 13.44
C ASN A 77 -2.55 0.92 12.13
N LEU A 78 -2.57 1.80 11.14
CA LEU A 78 -3.11 1.45 9.84
C LEU A 78 -2.28 0.36 9.18
N ILE A 79 -0.96 0.47 9.25
CA ILE A 79 -0.08 -0.54 8.66
C ILE A 79 -0.32 -1.91 9.32
N LEU A 80 -0.42 -1.94 10.64
CA LEU A 80 -0.69 -3.19 11.35
C LEU A 80 -2.03 -3.77 10.95
N GLN A 81 -3.05 -2.92 10.83
CA GLN A 81 -4.38 -3.35 10.44
C GLN A 81 -4.36 -3.95 9.02
N ILE A 82 -3.67 -3.29 8.10
CA ILE A 82 -3.56 -3.79 6.73
C ILE A 82 -2.90 -5.16 6.71
N MET A 83 -1.83 -5.31 7.48
CA MET A 83 -1.12 -6.59 7.54
C MET A 83 -2.02 -7.71 8.07
N GLU A 84 -2.84 -7.40 9.07
CA GLU A 84 -3.77 -8.38 9.64
C GLU A 84 -4.85 -8.81 8.64
N LEU A 85 -5.26 -7.88 7.79
CA LEU A 85 -6.34 -8.13 6.83
C LEU A 85 -5.84 -8.74 5.53
N THR A 86 -4.54 -8.72 5.30
CA THR A 86 -3.98 -9.24 4.06
C THR A 86 -3.66 -10.73 4.20
N PRO A 87 -4.23 -11.58 3.35
CA PRO A 87 -3.92 -13.01 3.40
C PRO A 87 -2.46 -13.27 3.03
N THR A 88 -1.86 -14.24 3.67
CA THR A 88 -0.45 -14.58 3.39
C THR A 88 -0.29 -15.95 2.72
#